data_b3dab66b90f933546415ca721893e2ba
#
_entry.id   b3dab66b90f933546415ca721893e2ba
#
_cell.length_a   1.000
_cell.length_b   1.000
_cell.length_c   1.000
_cell.angle_alpha   90.00
_cell.angle_beta   90.00
_cell.angle_gamma   90.00
#
_symmetry.space_group_name_H-M   'P 1'
#
loop_
_entity.id
_entity.type
_entity.pdbx_description
1 polymer ?
#
loop_
_entity_poly.entity_id
_entity_poly.type
_entity_poly.pdbx_seq_one_letter_code
_entity_poly.pdbx_strand_id
1 'polypeptide(L)'
;MSRAGASLYEVFNIKKPTTGQQTGIEGRVLSFNYYESIYSPMITARLMIEDTGGTIESENGVLGTIKDSMKITGFEEVSFKIVTGNGDLDFTDYPLIVTGSPATKDEPNRQTTVLNLVSKTEMISSSKPLSRNYPEAPISETVTKILNKELKISEDKLDIEKTQNQDKIKGNHLGALDCVLKMCKKSIPADYKDPGYFFFETQDGFKFKSINGLIDEGIKQFEDVDYEYEHTYYYFGALLANLDKNPDRDPNDYKVLLPPMVRRDEDQLQALRNGLYNVRIITKNALTGEYKEVIKNLLSDTNLGEKQQKPVTDEVYFKTYAFHINPGEDDPGVSDKILNNPANYVPQANMRYSLLHSQVVQIQVPCNVQLRAGQVIRLLLENITQGNKVEHVYNELRSGFYMICHLSHVFTPKNSYTSLTLLRDTRELYTSKK
;
A
#
# COMPACT_ATOMS: atom_id res chain seq x y z
N MET A 1 -21.76 15.49 -18.39
CA MET A 1 -21.39 14.06 -18.51
C MET A 1 -20.37 13.78 -17.45
N SER A 2 -20.58 12.78 -16.61
CA SER A 2 -19.62 12.38 -15.59
C SER A 2 -18.26 12.10 -16.26
N ARG A 3 -17.20 12.80 -15.81
CA ARG A 3 -15.83 12.57 -16.30
C ARG A 3 -15.29 11.22 -15.82
N ALA A 4 -15.90 10.68 -14.79
CA ALA A 4 -15.43 9.56 -13.98
C ALA A 4 -15.77 8.21 -14.54
N GLY A 5 -15.62 7.81 -15.61
CA GLY A 5 -15.87 6.47 -16.17
C GLY A 5 -15.32 6.30 -17.57
N ALA A 6 -14.83 7.39 -18.16
CA ALA A 6 -14.20 7.37 -19.46
C ALA A 6 -12.68 7.24 -19.28
N SER A 7 -12.07 6.27 -19.92
CA SER A 7 -10.62 6.16 -20.06
C SER A 7 -10.25 5.98 -21.52
N LEU A 8 -9.14 6.57 -21.92
CA LEU A 8 -8.57 6.45 -23.25
C LEU A 8 -7.19 5.80 -23.14
N TYR A 9 -6.97 4.72 -23.83
CA TYR A 9 -5.64 4.13 -24.01
C TYR A 9 -4.90 4.95 -25.09
N GLU A 10 -4.15 5.97 -24.67
CA GLU A 10 -3.40 6.84 -25.58
C GLU A 10 -2.18 6.13 -26.14
N VAL A 11 -1.46 5.40 -25.28
CA VAL A 11 -0.32 4.58 -25.64
C VAL A 11 -0.45 3.22 -24.94
N PHE A 12 -0.22 2.16 -25.66
CA PHE A 12 -0.09 0.82 -25.08
C PHE A 12 0.81 -0.05 -25.95
N ASN A 13 2.07 -0.20 -25.55
CA ASN A 13 3.08 -0.89 -26.34
C ASN A 13 3.68 -2.07 -25.58
N ILE A 14 3.92 -3.17 -26.29
CA ILE A 14 4.77 -4.26 -25.83
C ILE A 14 6.07 -4.22 -26.61
N LYS A 15 7.20 -4.20 -25.91
CA LYS A 15 8.54 -4.20 -26.48
C LYS A 15 9.35 -5.38 -25.99
N LYS A 16 10.01 -6.07 -26.92
CA LYS A 16 10.94 -7.14 -26.61
C LYS A 16 12.36 -6.55 -26.49
N PRO A 17 12.97 -6.51 -25.29
CA PRO A 17 14.27 -5.86 -25.10
C PRO A 17 15.40 -6.49 -25.91
N THR A 18 15.34 -7.82 -26.15
CA THR A 18 16.39 -8.58 -26.84
C THR A 18 16.49 -8.28 -28.34
N THR A 19 15.35 -8.03 -29.00
CA THR A 19 15.26 -7.77 -30.45
C THR A 19 14.96 -6.32 -30.77
N GLY A 20 14.49 -5.54 -29.78
CA GLY A 20 13.99 -4.19 -29.99
C GLY A 20 12.61 -4.12 -30.68
N GLN A 21 12.00 -5.27 -31.01
CA GLN A 21 10.69 -5.35 -31.63
C GLN A 21 9.64 -4.73 -30.68
N GLN A 22 8.81 -3.82 -31.20
CA GLN A 22 7.74 -3.14 -30.46
C GLN A 22 6.44 -3.20 -31.25
N THR A 23 5.34 -3.35 -30.53
CA THR A 23 4.01 -3.39 -31.11
C THR A 23 3.01 -2.62 -30.24
N GLY A 24 2.20 -1.77 -30.88
CA GLY A 24 1.05 -1.11 -30.25
C GLY A 24 -0.12 -2.06 -30.12
N ILE A 25 -0.78 -2.03 -28.97
CA ILE A 25 -1.91 -2.90 -28.63
C ILE A 25 -3.13 -2.16 -28.11
N GLU A 26 -3.20 -0.84 -28.25
CA GLU A 26 -4.26 0.01 -27.68
C GLU A 26 -5.68 -0.50 -28.01
N GLY A 27 -5.91 -0.87 -29.27
CA GLY A 27 -7.22 -1.39 -29.74
C GLY A 27 -7.52 -2.85 -29.35
N ARG A 28 -6.61 -3.54 -28.67
CA ARG A 28 -6.72 -4.95 -28.33
C ARG A 28 -6.79 -5.22 -26.81
N VAL A 29 -6.70 -4.18 -26.02
CA VAL A 29 -6.81 -4.28 -24.55
C VAL A 29 -8.26 -4.50 -24.17
N LEU A 30 -8.56 -5.70 -23.66
CA LEU A 30 -9.87 -6.04 -23.08
C LEU A 30 -10.03 -5.51 -21.66
N SER A 31 -8.99 -5.61 -20.86
CA SER A 31 -8.94 -5.03 -19.53
C SER A 31 -7.50 -4.81 -19.09
N PHE A 32 -7.32 -3.74 -18.32
CA PHE A 32 -6.08 -3.47 -17.64
C PHE A 32 -6.37 -3.15 -16.18
N ASN A 33 -5.74 -3.87 -15.29
CA ASN A 33 -5.87 -3.68 -13.85
C ASN A 33 -4.50 -3.31 -13.29
N TYR A 34 -4.42 -2.14 -12.68
CA TYR A 34 -3.24 -1.61 -12.02
C TYR A 34 -3.42 -1.69 -10.50
N TYR A 35 -2.39 -2.08 -9.77
CA TYR A 35 -2.48 -2.30 -8.33
C TYR A 35 -1.35 -1.63 -7.57
N GLU A 36 -1.70 -0.94 -6.49
CA GLU A 36 -0.79 -0.47 -5.44
C GLU A 36 -1.21 -1.01 -4.09
N SER A 37 -0.25 -1.24 -3.19
CA SER A 37 -0.52 -1.70 -1.84
C SER A 37 0.58 -1.27 -0.88
N ILE A 38 0.21 -0.81 0.32
CA ILE A 38 1.19 -0.51 1.39
C ILE A 38 1.95 -1.75 1.87
N TYR A 39 1.47 -2.96 1.53
CA TYR A 39 2.11 -4.23 1.88
C TYR A 39 3.00 -4.79 0.78
N SER A 40 3.06 -4.14 -0.38
CA SER A 40 3.84 -4.60 -1.52
C SER A 40 4.93 -3.59 -1.86
N PRO A 41 6.20 -4.01 -1.93
CA PRO A 41 7.30 -3.12 -2.30
C PRO A 41 7.35 -2.82 -3.80
N MET A 42 6.37 -3.29 -4.57
CA MET A 42 6.32 -3.18 -6.03
C MET A 42 4.91 -2.88 -6.52
N ILE A 43 4.82 -2.16 -7.61
CA ILE A 43 3.61 -2.04 -8.40
C ILE A 43 3.40 -3.33 -9.19
N THR A 44 2.15 -3.78 -9.24
CA THR A 44 1.75 -4.90 -10.08
C THR A 44 0.62 -4.51 -11.02
N ALA A 45 0.53 -5.18 -12.17
CA ALA A 45 -0.60 -5.00 -13.06
C ALA A 45 -0.98 -6.30 -13.76
N ARG A 46 -2.20 -6.35 -14.26
CA ARG A 46 -2.72 -7.46 -15.04
C ARG A 46 -3.32 -6.93 -16.33
N LEU A 47 -2.78 -7.35 -17.44
CA LEU A 47 -3.20 -6.97 -18.77
C LEU A 47 -3.88 -8.15 -19.46
N MET A 48 -5.08 -7.92 -19.99
CA MET A 48 -5.78 -8.89 -20.83
C MET A 48 -5.92 -8.33 -22.23
N ILE A 49 -5.39 -9.02 -23.21
CA ILE A 49 -5.43 -8.65 -24.62
C ILE A 49 -6.20 -9.69 -25.42
N GLU A 50 -6.89 -9.23 -26.45
CA GLU A 50 -7.53 -10.07 -27.45
C GLU A 50 -6.89 -9.82 -28.82
N ASP A 51 -6.53 -10.88 -29.52
CA ASP A 51 -5.91 -10.83 -30.82
C ASP A 51 -6.62 -11.79 -31.78
N THR A 52 -6.94 -11.31 -32.97
CA THR A 52 -7.58 -12.11 -34.02
C THR A 52 -6.57 -12.81 -34.94
N GLY A 53 -5.27 -12.63 -34.69
CA GLY A 53 -4.20 -13.14 -35.57
C GLY A 53 -4.04 -12.31 -36.85
N GLY A 54 -2.96 -12.58 -37.55
CA GLY A 54 -2.75 -11.99 -38.87
C GLY A 54 -2.25 -10.55 -38.94
N THR A 55 -1.87 -9.95 -37.83
CA THR A 55 -1.43 -8.56 -37.77
C THR A 55 0.06 -8.37 -37.47
N ILE A 56 0.72 -9.36 -36.93
CA ILE A 56 2.15 -9.31 -36.62
C ILE A 56 2.86 -10.42 -37.35
N GLU A 57 3.85 -10.04 -38.13
CA GLU A 57 4.72 -10.96 -38.84
C GLU A 57 5.79 -11.49 -37.88
N SER A 58 5.89 -12.80 -37.78
CA SER A 58 6.95 -13.47 -37.04
C SER A 58 8.29 -13.33 -37.77
N GLU A 59 9.40 -13.66 -37.10
CA GLU A 59 10.75 -13.68 -37.71
C GLU A 59 10.83 -14.55 -38.98
N ASN A 60 9.89 -15.47 -39.17
CA ASN A 60 9.81 -16.38 -40.33
C ASN A 60 8.82 -15.88 -41.42
N GLY A 61 8.33 -14.67 -41.35
CA GLY A 61 7.38 -14.11 -42.32
C GLY A 61 5.95 -14.63 -42.20
N VAL A 62 5.60 -15.34 -41.12
CA VAL A 62 4.26 -15.85 -40.87
C VAL A 62 3.48 -14.89 -39.99
N LEU A 63 2.30 -14.51 -40.46
CA LEU A 63 1.38 -13.70 -39.66
C LEU A 63 0.76 -14.57 -38.55
N GLY A 64 0.82 -14.05 -37.33
CA GLY A 64 0.31 -14.76 -36.17
C GLY A 64 -0.28 -13.81 -35.11
N THR A 65 -0.53 -14.33 -33.92
CA THR A 65 -0.94 -13.55 -32.77
C THR A 65 0.25 -12.81 -32.16
N ILE A 66 -0.02 -11.76 -31.37
CA ILE A 66 1.01 -10.99 -30.67
C ILE A 66 1.89 -11.90 -29.83
N LYS A 67 1.25 -12.79 -29.06
CA LYS A 67 1.96 -13.72 -28.17
C LYS A 67 2.91 -14.63 -28.94
N ASP A 68 2.43 -15.24 -30.00
CA ASP A 68 3.20 -16.25 -30.75
C ASP A 68 4.24 -15.59 -31.66
N SER A 69 3.88 -14.50 -32.34
CA SER A 69 4.78 -13.80 -33.26
C SER A 69 5.93 -13.10 -32.54
N MET A 70 5.64 -12.46 -31.38
CA MET A 70 6.68 -11.87 -30.55
C MET A 70 7.36 -12.87 -29.61
N LYS A 71 6.83 -14.12 -29.53
CA LYS A 71 7.30 -15.14 -28.57
C LYS A 71 7.38 -14.58 -27.15
N ILE A 72 6.23 -14.09 -26.64
CA ILE A 72 6.13 -13.52 -25.31
C ILE A 72 6.31 -14.62 -24.26
N THR A 73 7.41 -14.58 -23.51
CA THR A 73 7.78 -15.58 -22.51
C THR A 73 8.08 -14.98 -21.14
N GLY A 74 8.23 -13.68 -21.06
CA GLY A 74 8.63 -12.90 -19.90
C GLY A 74 9.76 -11.93 -20.23
N PHE A 75 9.94 -10.92 -19.38
CA PHE A 75 10.89 -9.82 -19.52
C PHE A 75 10.56 -8.80 -20.62
N GLU A 76 9.45 -8.93 -21.35
CA GLU A 76 9.00 -7.87 -22.25
C GLU A 76 8.60 -6.64 -21.46
N GLU A 77 8.92 -5.46 -22.01
CA GLU A 77 8.56 -4.17 -21.45
C GLU A 77 7.17 -3.75 -21.96
N VAL A 78 6.28 -3.36 -21.05
CA VAL A 78 4.95 -2.82 -21.37
C VAL A 78 4.91 -1.37 -20.95
N SER A 79 4.92 -0.46 -21.93
CA SER A 79 4.75 0.98 -21.73
C SER A 79 3.33 1.39 -22.07
N PHE A 80 2.74 2.24 -21.24
CA PHE A 80 1.36 2.66 -21.44
C PHE A 80 1.11 4.06 -20.89
N LYS A 81 0.12 4.73 -21.50
CA LYS A 81 -0.47 5.96 -20.99
C LYS A 81 -1.98 5.86 -21.13
N ILE A 82 -2.67 5.97 -20.01
CA ILE A 82 -4.13 5.92 -19.91
C ILE A 82 -4.59 7.28 -19.41
N VAL A 83 -5.34 8.00 -20.24
CA VAL A 83 -5.91 9.31 -19.92
C VAL A 83 -7.30 9.11 -19.34
N THR A 84 -7.57 9.75 -18.21
CA THR A 84 -8.89 9.74 -17.55
C THR A 84 -9.37 11.16 -17.27
N GLY A 85 -10.61 11.30 -16.83
CA GLY A 85 -11.17 12.61 -16.45
C GLY A 85 -10.45 13.26 -15.25
N ASN A 86 -9.76 12.46 -14.44
CA ASN A 86 -9.11 12.89 -13.18
C ASN A 86 -7.57 12.75 -13.23
N GLY A 87 -6.96 12.78 -14.42
CA GLY A 87 -5.51 12.71 -14.61
C GLY A 87 -5.09 11.52 -15.47
N ASP A 88 -3.78 11.34 -15.57
CA ASP A 88 -3.15 10.35 -16.43
C ASP A 88 -2.41 9.30 -15.61
N LEU A 89 -2.53 8.05 -16.01
CA LEU A 89 -1.68 6.96 -15.55
C LEU A 89 -0.62 6.72 -16.62
N ASP A 90 0.58 7.31 -16.41
CA ASP A 90 1.65 7.33 -17.40
C ASP A 90 2.85 6.48 -16.95
N PHE A 91 3.13 5.44 -17.72
CA PHE A 91 4.25 4.51 -17.58
C PHE A 91 5.04 4.36 -18.89
N THR A 92 5.13 5.45 -19.66
CA THR A 92 5.92 5.47 -20.91
C THR A 92 7.42 5.46 -20.63
N ASP A 93 7.88 6.20 -19.62
CA ASP A 93 9.28 6.28 -19.23
C ASP A 93 9.72 5.16 -18.27
N TYR A 94 8.77 4.59 -17.52
CA TYR A 94 9.00 3.54 -16.53
C TYR A 94 8.14 2.30 -16.82
N PRO A 95 8.42 1.57 -17.93
CA PRO A 95 7.59 0.44 -18.34
C PRO A 95 7.55 -0.66 -17.29
N LEU A 96 6.40 -1.31 -17.17
CA LEU A 96 6.25 -2.52 -16.38
C LEU A 96 6.79 -3.73 -17.16
N ILE A 97 7.24 -4.74 -16.44
CA ILE A 97 7.86 -5.94 -17.03
C ILE A 97 6.89 -7.12 -16.96
N VAL A 98 6.76 -7.85 -18.05
CA VAL A 98 6.00 -9.11 -18.10
C VAL A 98 6.73 -10.16 -17.28
N THR A 99 6.05 -10.73 -16.28
CA THR A 99 6.57 -11.83 -15.47
C THR A 99 6.07 -13.18 -15.96
N GLY A 100 4.98 -13.20 -16.69
CA GLY A 100 4.42 -14.42 -17.24
C GLY A 100 3.01 -14.26 -17.80
N SER A 101 2.55 -15.30 -18.47
CA SER A 101 1.21 -15.40 -19.02
C SER A 101 0.44 -16.53 -18.32
N PRO A 102 -0.32 -16.21 -17.24
CA PRO A 102 -1.01 -17.24 -16.45
C PRO A 102 -2.15 -17.92 -17.19
N ALA A 103 -2.70 -17.28 -18.23
CA ALA A 103 -3.78 -17.84 -19.01
C ALA A 103 -3.70 -17.38 -20.47
N THR A 104 -3.91 -18.33 -21.38
CA THR A 104 -4.15 -18.09 -22.79
C THR A 104 -5.34 -18.95 -23.20
N LYS A 105 -6.30 -18.36 -23.90
CA LYS A 105 -7.46 -19.06 -24.42
C LYS A 105 -7.49 -18.90 -25.94
N ASP A 106 -7.41 -20.00 -26.64
CA ASP A 106 -7.47 -20.06 -28.10
C ASP A 106 -8.90 -20.43 -28.54
N GLU A 107 -9.48 -19.57 -29.37
CA GLU A 107 -10.76 -19.81 -30.07
C GLU A 107 -10.50 -19.76 -31.57
N PRO A 108 -11.40 -20.29 -32.42
CA PRO A 108 -11.11 -20.44 -33.86
C PRO A 108 -10.63 -19.19 -34.59
N ASN A 109 -11.08 -17.98 -34.12
CA ASN A 109 -10.78 -16.72 -34.77
C ASN A 109 -10.19 -15.67 -33.83
N ARG A 110 -9.83 -16.05 -32.61
CA ARG A 110 -9.24 -15.12 -31.62
C ARG A 110 -8.45 -15.84 -30.53
N GLN A 111 -7.45 -15.18 -30.05
CA GLN A 111 -6.68 -15.58 -28.88
C GLN A 111 -6.84 -14.53 -27.79
N THR A 112 -7.20 -14.94 -26.58
CA THR A 112 -7.21 -14.07 -25.41
C THR A 112 -6.03 -14.43 -24.52
N THR A 113 -5.16 -13.48 -24.26
CA THR A 113 -3.95 -13.67 -23.44
C THR A 113 -3.99 -12.76 -22.21
N VAL A 114 -3.66 -13.33 -21.06
CA VAL A 114 -3.47 -12.59 -19.82
C VAL A 114 -1.99 -12.49 -19.52
N LEU A 115 -1.49 -11.30 -19.25
CA LEU A 115 -0.12 -11.03 -18.85
C LEU A 115 -0.10 -10.45 -17.45
N ASN A 116 0.78 -10.97 -16.59
CA ASN A 116 1.09 -10.37 -15.30
C ASN A 116 2.32 -9.48 -15.45
N LEU A 117 2.23 -8.28 -14.88
CA LEU A 117 3.25 -7.24 -14.96
C LEU A 117 3.70 -6.82 -13.57
N VAL A 118 4.97 -6.45 -13.46
CA VAL A 118 5.55 -5.87 -12.23
C VAL A 118 6.46 -4.70 -12.57
N SER A 119 6.77 -3.87 -11.58
CA SER A 119 7.75 -2.80 -11.73
C SER A 119 9.15 -3.36 -12.06
N LYS A 120 9.91 -2.63 -12.87
CA LYS A 120 11.27 -3.00 -13.29
C LYS A 120 12.22 -3.15 -12.10
N THR A 121 12.01 -2.39 -11.06
CA THR A 121 12.79 -2.40 -9.81
C THR A 121 12.73 -3.76 -9.12
N GLU A 122 11.56 -4.43 -9.11
CA GLU A 122 11.42 -5.77 -8.57
C GLU A 122 12.25 -6.79 -9.37
N MET A 123 12.22 -6.72 -10.68
CA MET A 123 13.03 -7.60 -11.53
C MET A 123 14.54 -7.45 -11.26
N ILE A 124 14.99 -6.21 -11.04
CA ILE A 124 16.38 -5.93 -10.68
C ILE A 124 16.70 -6.47 -9.28
N SER A 125 15.81 -6.22 -8.31
CA SER A 125 15.96 -6.68 -6.92
C SER A 125 16.07 -8.21 -6.84
N SER A 126 15.17 -8.92 -7.51
CA SER A 126 15.13 -10.38 -7.51
C SER A 126 16.31 -11.00 -8.28
N SER A 127 16.83 -10.32 -9.31
CA SER A 127 17.95 -10.83 -10.12
C SER A 127 19.32 -10.60 -9.50
N LYS A 128 19.44 -9.64 -8.58
CA LYS A 128 20.73 -9.24 -7.99
C LYS A 128 20.66 -9.21 -6.46
N PRO A 129 20.92 -10.35 -5.79
CA PRO A 129 20.88 -10.39 -4.34
C PRO A 129 22.01 -9.54 -3.71
N LEU A 130 21.67 -8.91 -2.59
CA LEU A 130 22.61 -8.10 -1.81
C LEU A 130 23.58 -9.00 -1.03
N SER A 131 24.85 -8.92 -1.35
CA SER A 131 25.94 -9.56 -0.57
C SER A 131 26.70 -8.57 0.32
N ARG A 132 26.43 -7.27 0.17
CA ARG A 132 27.12 -6.19 0.88
C ARG A 132 26.58 -6.01 2.29
N ASN A 133 27.49 -5.67 3.22
CA ASN A 133 27.14 -5.22 4.56
C ASN A 133 27.16 -3.69 4.61
N TYR A 134 26.18 -3.12 5.31
CA TYR A 134 26.10 -1.69 5.58
C TYR A 134 26.53 -1.45 7.03
N PRO A 135 27.41 -0.46 7.28
CA PRO A 135 27.84 -0.12 8.63
C PRO A 135 26.66 0.40 9.46
N GLU A 136 26.86 0.48 10.77
CA GLU A 136 25.90 1.06 11.68
C GLU A 136 25.59 2.52 11.29
N ALA A 137 24.32 2.79 11.02
CA ALA A 137 23.81 4.09 10.63
C ALA A 137 22.28 4.13 10.87
N PRO A 138 21.64 5.31 10.88
CA PRO A 138 20.19 5.41 10.87
C PRO A 138 19.58 4.53 9.76
N ILE A 139 18.54 3.78 10.11
CA ILE A 139 17.95 2.82 9.17
C ILE A 139 17.48 3.54 7.89
N SER A 140 16.85 4.72 8.03
CA SER A 140 16.41 5.54 6.89
C SER A 140 17.55 5.89 5.91
N GLU A 141 18.74 6.23 6.41
CA GLU A 141 19.90 6.49 5.55
C GLU A 141 20.39 5.24 4.82
N THR A 142 20.35 4.10 5.51
CA THR A 142 20.72 2.82 4.90
C THR A 142 19.72 2.41 3.82
N VAL A 143 18.43 2.62 4.07
CA VAL A 143 17.36 2.42 3.06
C VAL A 143 17.63 3.28 1.83
N THR A 144 17.87 4.57 2.00
CA THR A 144 18.20 5.49 0.89
C THR A 144 19.42 5.00 0.10
N LYS A 145 20.49 4.58 0.81
CA LYS A 145 21.70 4.05 0.17
C LYS A 145 21.44 2.77 -0.63
N ILE A 146 20.59 1.87 -0.13
CA ILE A 146 20.22 0.63 -0.85
C ILE A 146 19.46 0.99 -2.13
N LEU A 147 18.39 1.80 -2.01
CA LEU A 147 17.53 2.15 -3.13
C LEU A 147 18.31 2.92 -4.24
N ASN A 148 19.13 3.88 -3.86
CA ASN A 148 19.92 4.65 -4.82
C ASN A 148 21.02 3.83 -5.48
N LYS A 149 21.80 3.05 -4.70
CA LYS A 149 23.00 2.37 -5.23
C LYS A 149 22.69 1.06 -5.93
N GLU A 150 21.78 0.26 -5.38
CA GLU A 150 21.53 -1.08 -5.91
C GLU A 150 20.41 -1.08 -6.96
N LEU A 151 19.38 -0.27 -6.78
CA LEU A 151 18.24 -0.17 -7.71
C LEU A 151 18.29 1.05 -8.63
N LYS A 152 19.24 1.97 -8.38
CA LYS A 152 19.45 3.21 -9.17
C LYS A 152 18.21 4.10 -9.23
N ILE A 153 17.45 4.13 -8.14
CA ILE A 153 16.29 4.99 -8.02
C ILE A 153 16.79 6.40 -7.68
N SER A 154 16.30 7.40 -8.39
CA SER A 154 16.63 8.81 -8.15
C SER A 154 16.00 9.32 -6.85
N GLU A 155 16.63 10.32 -6.22
CA GLU A 155 16.19 10.84 -4.91
C GLU A 155 14.81 11.50 -4.97
N ASP A 156 14.43 12.09 -6.10
CA ASP A 156 13.10 12.67 -6.33
C ASP A 156 11.96 11.63 -6.31
N LYS A 157 12.28 10.35 -6.47
CA LYS A 157 11.35 9.22 -6.38
C LYS A 157 11.36 8.53 -5.02
N LEU A 158 12.03 9.10 -4.03
CA LEU A 158 12.16 8.53 -2.69
C LEU A 158 11.53 9.43 -1.63
N ASP A 159 10.50 8.94 -0.97
CA ASP A 159 9.86 9.57 0.17
C ASP A 159 10.16 8.76 1.44
N ILE A 160 11.24 9.15 2.13
CA ILE A 160 11.81 8.39 3.25
C ILE A 160 11.75 9.18 4.54
N GLU A 161 10.95 8.70 5.49
CA GLU A 161 10.84 9.26 6.83
C GLU A 161 12.06 8.89 7.69
N LYS A 162 12.56 9.86 8.46
CA LYS A 162 13.74 9.67 9.31
C LYS A 162 13.47 8.68 10.44
N THR A 163 14.44 7.79 10.68
CA THR A 163 14.43 6.86 11.81
C THR A 163 15.30 7.36 12.95
N GLN A 164 14.87 7.11 14.19
CA GLN A 164 15.64 7.42 15.39
C GLN A 164 16.75 6.41 15.64
N ASN A 165 16.44 5.12 15.43
CA ASN A 165 17.38 4.04 15.75
C ASN A 165 18.35 3.77 14.59
N GLN A 166 19.52 3.26 14.98
CA GLN A 166 20.60 2.85 14.08
C GLN A 166 20.69 1.33 14.05
N ASP A 167 21.07 0.75 12.93
CA ASP A 167 21.30 -0.69 12.82
C ASP A 167 22.43 -0.98 11.83
N LYS A 168 23.12 -2.09 12.06
CA LYS A 168 24.09 -2.66 11.13
C LYS A 168 23.40 -3.68 10.24
N ILE A 169 23.26 -3.38 8.97
CA ILE A 169 22.47 -4.19 8.04
C ILE A 169 23.37 -5.12 7.23
N LYS A 170 23.02 -6.40 7.24
CA LYS A 170 23.66 -7.43 6.43
C LYS A 170 22.74 -7.78 5.27
N GLY A 171 23.25 -7.77 4.04
CA GLY A 171 22.48 -8.10 2.84
C GLY A 171 21.97 -9.54 2.83
N ASN A 172 22.74 -10.49 3.39
CA ASN A 172 22.32 -11.90 3.54
C ASN A 172 21.79 -12.56 2.27
N HIS A 173 22.28 -12.13 1.10
CA HIS A 173 21.83 -12.61 -0.23
C HIS A 173 20.31 -12.43 -0.47
N LEU A 174 19.71 -11.41 0.11
CA LEU A 174 18.33 -11.02 -0.16
C LEU A 174 18.24 -10.05 -1.33
N GLY A 175 17.09 -9.99 -1.98
CA GLY A 175 16.76 -8.88 -2.87
C GLY A 175 16.82 -7.55 -2.13
N ALA A 176 17.12 -6.47 -2.87
CA ALA A 176 17.23 -5.14 -2.28
C ALA A 176 15.90 -4.70 -1.61
N LEU A 177 14.77 -4.93 -2.28
CA LEU A 177 13.44 -4.61 -1.74
C LEU A 177 13.09 -5.45 -0.50
N ASP A 178 13.41 -6.75 -0.51
CA ASP A 178 13.21 -7.63 0.65
C ASP A 178 14.05 -7.22 1.85
N CYS A 179 15.27 -6.73 1.59
CA CYS A 179 16.13 -6.22 2.64
C CYS A 179 15.49 -5.00 3.32
N VAL A 180 14.93 -4.07 2.52
CA VAL A 180 14.23 -2.89 3.04
C VAL A 180 12.96 -3.30 3.80
N LEU A 181 12.16 -4.25 3.29
CA LEU A 181 10.97 -4.75 3.99
C LEU A 181 11.29 -5.31 5.38
N LYS A 182 12.43 -6.00 5.54
CA LYS A 182 12.85 -6.51 6.85
C LYS A 182 13.19 -5.39 7.84
N MET A 183 13.61 -4.23 7.33
CA MET A 183 13.90 -3.07 8.18
C MET A 183 12.64 -2.36 8.69
N CYS A 184 11.51 -2.46 8.00
CA CYS A 184 10.27 -1.81 8.41
C CYS A 184 9.85 -2.11 9.85
N LYS A 185 9.93 -3.37 10.27
CA LYS A 185 9.54 -3.80 11.62
C LYS A 185 10.50 -3.35 12.72
N LYS A 186 11.75 -3.01 12.35
CA LYS A 186 12.79 -2.56 13.26
C LYS A 186 12.83 -1.05 13.40
N SER A 187 12.23 -0.31 12.47
CA SER A 187 12.34 1.13 12.37
C SER A 187 11.47 1.83 13.40
N ILE A 188 12.08 2.77 14.10
CA ILE A 188 11.43 3.65 15.08
C ILE A 188 11.48 5.07 14.49
N PRO A 189 10.34 5.73 14.31
CA PRO A 189 10.31 7.07 13.73
C PRO A 189 10.95 8.10 14.66
N ALA A 190 11.56 9.14 14.07
CA ALA A 190 12.18 10.23 14.83
C ALA A 190 11.13 11.09 15.54
N ASP A 191 10.00 11.34 14.89
CA ASP A 191 8.99 12.31 15.34
C ASP A 191 7.79 11.68 16.08
N TYR A 192 7.67 10.33 16.04
CA TYR A 192 6.57 9.61 16.67
C TYR A 192 7.08 8.58 17.69
N LYS A 193 6.18 8.14 18.60
CA LYS A 193 6.52 7.18 19.65
C LYS A 193 6.41 5.73 19.17
N ASP A 194 5.42 5.47 18.30
CA ASP A 194 5.08 4.10 17.94
C ASP A 194 5.94 3.63 16.76
N PRO A 195 6.67 2.51 16.91
CA PRO A 195 7.38 1.88 15.83
C PRO A 195 6.43 1.24 14.83
N GLY A 196 6.90 1.01 13.62
CA GLY A 196 6.18 0.34 12.53
C GLY A 196 6.17 1.20 11.27
N TYR A 197 6.86 0.70 10.25
CA TYR A 197 6.98 1.34 8.94
C TYR A 197 6.32 0.47 7.88
N PHE A 198 5.88 1.13 6.82
CA PHE A 198 5.58 0.51 5.54
C PHE A 198 6.63 0.89 4.51
N PHE A 199 6.91 -0.04 3.60
CA PHE A 199 7.73 0.19 2.43
C PHE A 199 6.97 -0.29 1.21
N PHE A 200 6.68 0.62 0.30
CA PHE A 200 5.85 0.33 -0.87
C PHE A 200 6.15 1.28 -2.02
N GLU A 201 5.79 0.85 -3.22
CA GLU A 201 5.90 1.61 -4.46
C GLU A 201 4.53 2.12 -4.88
N THR A 202 4.48 3.36 -5.34
CA THR A 202 3.33 4.01 -5.97
C THR A 202 3.75 4.59 -7.32
N GLN A 203 2.82 5.09 -8.12
CA GLN A 203 3.14 5.83 -9.35
C GLN A 203 4.15 6.97 -9.11
N ASP A 204 4.11 7.60 -7.95
CA ASP A 204 4.97 8.74 -7.62
C ASP A 204 6.39 8.33 -7.21
N GLY A 205 6.59 7.06 -6.83
CA GLY A 205 7.85 6.50 -6.39
C GLY A 205 7.72 5.64 -5.13
N PHE A 206 8.85 5.46 -4.43
CA PHE A 206 8.95 4.61 -3.25
C PHE A 206 8.73 5.38 -1.96
N LYS A 207 7.94 4.82 -1.07
CA LYS A 207 7.68 5.37 0.26
C LYS A 207 8.20 4.43 1.34
N PHE A 208 8.99 4.97 2.28
CA PHE A 208 9.40 4.30 3.50
C PHE A 208 8.97 5.18 4.67
N LYS A 209 7.78 4.91 5.21
CA LYS A 209 7.12 5.77 6.19
C LYS A 209 6.52 4.99 7.33
N SER A 210 6.49 5.63 8.51
CA SER A 210 5.78 5.09 9.66
C SER A 210 4.26 5.15 9.44
N ILE A 211 3.52 4.30 10.17
CA ILE A 211 2.05 4.35 10.18
C ILE A 211 1.58 5.75 10.58
N ASN A 212 2.18 6.33 11.63
CA ASN A 212 1.79 7.64 12.13
C ASN A 212 2.18 8.77 11.17
N GLY A 213 3.32 8.65 10.47
CA GLY A 213 3.74 9.61 9.44
C GLY A 213 2.76 9.67 8.28
N LEU A 214 2.32 8.51 7.78
CA LEU A 214 1.31 8.44 6.71
C LEU A 214 -0.03 9.06 7.14
N ILE A 215 -0.47 8.78 8.37
CA ILE A 215 -1.73 9.31 8.91
C ILE A 215 -1.65 10.83 9.11
N ASP A 216 -0.57 11.33 9.74
CA ASP A 216 -0.39 12.75 10.04
C ASP A 216 -0.30 13.58 8.75
N GLU A 217 0.48 13.13 7.77
CA GLU A 217 0.55 13.78 6.47
C GLU A 217 -0.78 13.77 5.74
N GLY A 218 -1.47 12.62 5.73
CA GLY A 218 -2.76 12.49 5.09
C GLY A 218 -3.82 13.40 5.72
N ILE A 219 -3.90 13.47 7.06
CA ILE A 219 -4.87 14.33 7.75
C ILE A 219 -4.55 15.81 7.50
N LYS A 220 -3.28 16.21 7.49
CA LYS A 220 -2.89 17.59 7.21
C LYS A 220 -3.30 18.06 5.81
N GLN A 221 -3.32 17.18 4.82
CA GLN A 221 -3.77 17.53 3.47
C GLN A 221 -5.24 17.98 3.45
N PHE A 222 -6.07 17.54 4.41
CA PHE A 222 -7.46 17.99 4.54
C PHE A 222 -7.61 19.40 5.14
N GLU A 223 -6.53 20.07 5.53
CA GLU A 223 -6.54 21.51 5.81
C GLU A 223 -6.70 22.34 4.52
N ASP A 224 -6.32 21.76 3.37
CA ASP A 224 -6.61 22.31 2.04
C ASP A 224 -8.03 21.94 1.61
N VAL A 225 -8.85 22.96 1.34
CA VAL A 225 -10.26 22.81 0.97
C VAL A 225 -10.40 22.04 -0.35
N ASP A 226 -9.53 22.27 -1.33
CA ASP A 226 -9.58 21.58 -2.60
C ASP A 226 -9.25 20.11 -2.45
N TYR A 227 -8.25 19.78 -1.64
CA TYR A 227 -7.91 18.40 -1.31
C TYR A 227 -9.06 17.68 -0.58
N GLU A 228 -9.70 18.35 0.39
CA GLU A 228 -10.85 17.79 1.10
C GLU A 228 -11.97 17.40 0.12
N TYR A 229 -12.30 18.28 -0.83
CA TYR A 229 -13.31 17.98 -1.85
C TYR A 229 -12.92 16.81 -2.74
N GLU A 230 -11.67 16.72 -3.17
CA GLU A 230 -11.18 15.69 -4.09
C GLU A 230 -11.05 14.30 -3.45
N HIS A 231 -10.89 14.25 -2.13
CA HIS A 231 -10.62 13.03 -1.39
C HIS A 231 -11.74 12.64 -0.42
N THR A 232 -12.92 13.31 -0.48
CA THR A 232 -14.11 12.94 0.28
C THR A 232 -15.07 12.17 -0.61
N TYR A 233 -15.37 10.93 -0.20
CA TYR A 233 -16.29 10.04 -0.89
C TYR A 233 -17.53 9.79 -0.03
N TYR A 234 -18.68 9.63 -0.67
CA TYR A 234 -19.95 9.43 0.04
C TYR A 234 -20.80 8.32 -0.56
N TYR A 235 -21.56 7.70 0.31
CA TYR A 235 -22.57 6.71 -0.07
C TYR A 235 -23.95 7.18 0.40
N PHE A 236 -24.90 7.33 -0.54
CA PHE A 236 -26.20 7.99 -0.41
C PHE A 236 -26.19 9.54 -0.37
N GLY A 237 -27.38 10.11 -0.58
CA GLY A 237 -27.73 11.48 -0.97
C GLY A 237 -27.29 12.67 -0.12
N ALA A 238 -26.66 12.45 1.02
CA ALA A 238 -26.35 13.48 2.01
C ALA A 238 -25.40 14.60 1.56
N LEU A 239 -24.62 14.39 0.54
CA LEU A 239 -23.57 15.33 0.17
C LEU A 239 -23.93 16.29 -0.93
N LEU A 240 -25.01 16.08 -1.64
CA LEU A 240 -25.46 16.98 -2.71
C LEU A 240 -25.56 18.43 -2.25
N ALA A 241 -25.95 18.66 -0.99
CA ALA A 241 -26.08 20.00 -0.42
C ALA A 241 -24.75 20.76 -0.21
N ASN A 242 -23.64 20.04 -0.05
CA ASN A 242 -22.31 20.66 0.16
C ASN A 242 -21.48 20.74 -1.13
N LEU A 243 -21.74 19.86 -2.10
CA LEU A 243 -21.08 19.87 -3.41
C LEU A 243 -21.62 20.94 -4.35
N ASP A 244 -22.85 21.42 -4.10
CA ASP A 244 -23.44 22.57 -4.85
C ASP A 244 -22.61 23.87 -4.72
N LYS A 245 -21.62 23.90 -3.82
CA LYS A 245 -20.74 25.07 -3.65
C LYS A 245 -19.61 25.16 -4.69
N ASN A 246 -19.36 24.10 -5.46
CA ASN A 246 -18.37 24.12 -6.54
C ASN A 246 -19.02 23.65 -7.86
N PRO A 247 -19.51 24.58 -8.69
CA PRO A 247 -20.24 24.28 -9.93
C PRO A 247 -19.39 23.58 -11.01
N ASP A 248 -18.08 23.57 -10.87
CA ASP A 248 -17.17 22.96 -11.84
C ASP A 248 -16.98 21.45 -11.64
N ARG A 249 -17.53 20.88 -10.58
CA ARG A 249 -17.36 19.47 -10.22
C ARG A 249 -18.65 18.67 -10.36
N ASP A 250 -18.53 17.48 -11.00
CA ASP A 250 -19.66 16.54 -11.06
C ASP A 250 -19.76 15.76 -9.74
N PRO A 251 -20.87 15.90 -8.98
CA PRO A 251 -21.07 15.15 -7.73
C PRO A 251 -20.93 13.64 -7.89
N ASN A 252 -21.21 13.10 -9.08
CA ASN A 252 -21.10 11.67 -9.32
C ASN A 252 -19.65 11.15 -9.28
N ASP A 253 -18.65 12.03 -9.40
CA ASP A 253 -17.24 11.66 -9.35
C ASP A 253 -16.79 11.23 -7.93
N TYR A 254 -17.54 11.64 -6.91
CA TYR A 254 -17.25 11.36 -5.49
C TYR A 254 -18.20 10.37 -4.85
N LYS A 255 -19.10 9.80 -5.64
CA LYS A 255 -20.08 8.83 -5.16
C LYS A 255 -19.50 7.42 -5.14
N VAL A 256 -19.68 6.74 -4.00
CA VAL A 256 -19.35 5.31 -3.92
C VAL A 256 -20.34 4.53 -4.80
N LEU A 257 -19.81 3.76 -5.75
CA LEU A 257 -20.59 3.10 -6.81
C LEU A 257 -21.42 1.92 -6.32
N LEU A 258 -20.89 1.18 -5.33
CA LEU A 258 -21.53 0.02 -4.73
C LEU A 258 -21.60 0.16 -3.22
N PRO A 259 -22.56 -0.49 -2.54
CA PRO A 259 -22.64 -0.49 -1.08
C PRO A 259 -21.28 -0.86 -0.46
N PRO A 260 -20.76 -0.03 0.47
CA PRO A 260 -19.52 -0.30 1.16
C PRO A 260 -19.56 -1.65 1.86
N MET A 261 -18.53 -2.47 1.62
CA MET A 261 -18.41 -3.77 2.27
C MET A 261 -17.48 -3.66 3.48
N VAL A 262 -18.03 -3.80 4.68
CA VAL A 262 -17.25 -3.93 5.90
C VAL A 262 -16.72 -5.35 5.98
N ARG A 263 -15.42 -5.54 5.82
CA ARG A 263 -14.74 -6.84 5.88
C ARG A 263 -14.38 -7.22 7.31
N ARG A 264 -14.06 -6.23 8.11
CA ARG A 264 -13.73 -6.38 9.51
C ARG A 264 -14.24 -5.17 10.29
N ASP A 265 -14.81 -5.40 11.42
CA ASP A 265 -15.25 -4.40 12.38
C ASP A 265 -14.84 -4.88 13.78
N GLU A 266 -14.26 -4.02 14.57
CA GLU A 266 -13.70 -4.18 15.92
C GLU A 266 -13.93 -5.54 16.62
N ASP A 267 -13.07 -6.52 16.36
CA ASP A 267 -13.09 -7.83 17.04
C ASP A 267 -12.19 -7.76 18.29
N GLN A 268 -12.81 -7.51 19.44
CA GLN A 268 -12.10 -7.35 20.71
C GLN A 268 -11.35 -8.63 21.14
N LEU A 269 -11.89 -9.82 20.85
CA LEU A 269 -11.20 -11.07 21.16
C LEU A 269 -9.94 -11.24 20.31
N GLN A 270 -10.03 -10.89 19.04
CA GLN A 270 -8.87 -10.89 18.14
C GLN A 270 -7.84 -9.83 18.55
N ALA A 271 -8.29 -8.65 18.98
CA ALA A 271 -7.43 -7.59 19.50
C ALA A 271 -6.65 -8.05 20.74
N LEU A 272 -7.31 -8.70 21.70
CA LEU A 272 -6.66 -9.31 22.88
C LEU A 272 -5.63 -10.35 22.45
N ARG A 273 -5.97 -11.28 21.55
CA ARG A 273 -5.06 -12.33 21.07
C ARG A 273 -3.86 -11.78 20.32
N ASN A 274 -4.01 -10.66 19.65
CA ASN A 274 -2.93 -9.96 18.96
C ASN A 274 -2.03 -9.15 19.88
N GLY A 275 -2.37 -9.04 21.17
CA GLY A 275 -1.57 -8.32 22.15
C GLY A 275 -1.83 -6.81 22.14
N LEU A 276 -3.07 -6.40 21.85
CA LEU A 276 -3.45 -4.99 21.86
C LEU A 276 -3.34 -4.36 23.25
N TYR A 277 -3.61 -5.15 24.30
CA TYR A 277 -3.59 -4.70 25.69
C TYR A 277 -2.33 -5.18 26.41
N ASN A 278 -2.47 -6.18 27.28
CA ASN A 278 -1.36 -6.72 28.05
C ASN A 278 -0.60 -7.80 27.29
N VAL A 279 0.70 -7.65 27.21
CA VAL A 279 1.62 -8.64 26.65
C VAL A 279 2.66 -9.05 27.67
N ARG A 280 3.07 -10.31 27.60
CA ARG A 280 4.19 -10.83 28.36
C ARG A 280 5.44 -10.78 27.51
N ILE A 281 6.46 -10.10 27.97
CA ILE A 281 7.75 -9.98 27.29
C ILE A 281 8.79 -10.73 28.10
N ILE A 282 9.41 -11.71 27.48
CA ILE A 282 10.46 -12.55 28.08
C ILE A 282 11.75 -12.23 27.32
N THR A 283 12.79 -11.86 28.08
CA THR A 283 14.14 -11.67 27.54
C THR A 283 15.10 -12.61 28.19
N LYS A 284 15.94 -13.27 27.41
CA LYS A 284 17.00 -14.17 27.90
C LYS A 284 18.34 -13.76 27.31
N ASN A 285 19.29 -13.47 28.18
CA ASN A 285 20.65 -13.21 27.76
C ASN A 285 21.35 -14.55 27.44
N ALA A 286 21.84 -14.69 26.20
CA ALA A 286 22.43 -15.94 25.71
C ALA A 286 23.74 -16.31 26.41
N LEU A 287 24.51 -15.32 26.91
CA LEU A 287 25.82 -15.58 27.59
C LEU A 287 25.71 -15.69 29.08
N THR A 288 24.95 -14.80 29.75
CA THR A 288 24.82 -14.81 31.21
C THR A 288 23.76 -15.80 31.69
N GLY A 289 22.86 -16.24 30.82
CA GLY A 289 21.70 -17.05 31.19
C GLY A 289 20.63 -16.27 31.95
N GLU A 290 20.79 -14.96 32.12
CA GLU A 290 19.85 -14.09 32.81
C GLU A 290 18.50 -14.11 32.13
N TYR A 291 17.43 -14.22 32.91
CA TYR A 291 16.05 -14.27 32.50
C TYR A 291 15.29 -13.12 33.12
N LYS A 292 14.62 -12.32 32.27
CA LYS A 292 13.78 -11.22 32.73
C LYS A 292 12.39 -11.34 32.09
N GLU A 293 11.38 -11.18 32.93
CA GLU A 293 9.99 -11.20 32.51
C GLU A 293 9.31 -9.89 32.88
N VAL A 294 8.58 -9.31 31.93
CA VAL A 294 7.83 -8.07 32.12
C VAL A 294 6.44 -8.23 31.48
N ILE A 295 5.41 -7.90 32.23
CA ILE A 295 4.06 -7.73 31.71
C ILE A 295 3.87 -6.24 31.44
N LYS A 296 3.54 -5.90 30.20
CA LYS A 296 3.41 -4.52 29.76
C LYS A 296 2.05 -4.30 29.07
N ASN A 297 1.36 -3.21 29.44
CA ASN A 297 0.20 -2.75 28.70
C ASN A 297 0.67 -1.84 27.56
N LEU A 298 0.56 -2.30 26.32
CA LEU A 298 1.06 -1.55 25.16
C LEU A 298 0.22 -0.33 24.83
N LEU A 299 -1.07 -0.31 25.20
CA LEU A 299 -1.94 0.84 24.98
C LEU A 299 -1.73 1.97 25.97
N SER A 300 -1.22 1.67 27.20
CA SER A 300 -0.99 2.72 28.20
C SER A 300 0.07 3.71 27.80
N ASP A 301 0.99 3.30 26.93
CA ASP A 301 2.06 4.15 26.39
C ASP A 301 1.55 5.04 25.22
N THR A 302 0.30 4.84 24.78
CA THR A 302 -0.34 5.58 23.69
C THR A 302 -1.55 6.34 24.23
N ASN A 303 -1.88 7.50 23.66
CA ASN A 303 -3.12 8.23 24.01
C ASN A 303 -4.40 7.49 23.55
N LEU A 304 -4.26 6.34 22.91
CA LEU A 304 -5.35 5.46 22.45
C LEU A 304 -6.10 4.79 23.59
N GLY A 305 -5.45 4.59 24.74
CA GLY A 305 -6.05 3.94 25.91
C GLY A 305 -7.33 4.63 26.44
N GLU A 306 -7.52 5.92 26.15
CA GLU A 306 -8.71 6.65 26.53
C GLU A 306 -9.90 6.42 25.55
N LYS A 307 -9.62 6.05 24.31
CA LYS A 307 -10.61 5.88 23.23
C LYS A 307 -11.07 4.43 23.03
N GLN A 308 -10.33 3.47 23.55
CA GLN A 308 -10.64 2.04 23.46
C GLN A 308 -11.40 1.55 24.71
N GLN A 309 -12.30 0.59 24.51
CA GLN A 309 -12.96 -0.09 25.63
C GLN A 309 -11.90 -0.87 26.44
N LYS A 310 -11.89 -0.68 27.76
CA LYS A 310 -10.98 -1.42 28.65
C LYS A 310 -11.34 -2.90 28.68
N PRO A 311 -10.35 -3.80 28.71
CA PRO A 311 -10.63 -5.22 28.87
C PRO A 311 -11.29 -5.49 30.24
N VAL A 312 -12.00 -6.62 30.33
CA VAL A 312 -12.73 -7.04 31.53
C VAL A 312 -11.83 -7.21 32.76
N THR A 313 -10.55 -7.48 32.54
CA THR A 313 -9.55 -7.63 33.60
C THR A 313 -8.17 -7.12 33.14
N ASP A 314 -7.48 -6.40 34.02
CA ASP A 314 -6.12 -5.86 33.76
C ASP A 314 -5.01 -6.92 33.95
N GLU A 315 -5.32 -8.09 34.50
CA GLU A 315 -4.33 -9.10 34.86
C GLU A 315 -4.07 -10.16 33.79
N VAL A 316 -4.90 -10.22 32.73
CA VAL A 316 -4.79 -11.26 31.70
C VAL A 316 -3.99 -10.78 30.52
N TYR A 317 -2.95 -11.54 30.14
CA TYR A 317 -2.23 -11.38 28.88
C TYR A 317 -2.52 -12.57 27.95
N PHE A 318 -2.70 -12.28 26.67
CA PHE A 318 -2.98 -13.32 25.67
C PHE A 318 -1.80 -13.58 24.73
N LYS A 319 -0.78 -12.72 24.73
CA LYS A 319 0.37 -12.85 23.84
C LYS A 319 1.68 -12.76 24.62
N THR A 320 2.55 -13.73 24.35
CA THR A 320 3.91 -13.76 24.88
C THR A 320 4.92 -13.54 23.77
N TYR A 321 5.85 -12.64 23.99
CA TYR A 321 7.03 -12.43 23.16
C TYR A 321 8.27 -12.91 23.89
N ALA A 322 9.10 -13.72 23.23
CA ALA A 322 10.35 -14.21 23.77
C ALA A 322 11.52 -13.79 22.89
N PHE A 323 12.52 -13.16 23.48
CA PHE A 323 13.70 -12.67 22.79
C PHE A 323 14.99 -13.21 23.40
N HIS A 324 15.95 -13.58 22.56
CA HIS A 324 17.34 -13.74 22.96
C HIS A 324 18.07 -12.43 22.74
N ILE A 325 18.68 -11.90 23.79
CA ILE A 325 19.38 -10.63 23.76
C ILE A 325 20.87 -10.90 23.83
N ASN A 326 21.68 -10.14 23.12
CA ASN A 326 23.13 -10.19 23.24
C ASN A 326 23.62 -9.35 24.41
N PRO A 327 24.78 -9.70 25.01
CA PRO A 327 25.36 -8.94 26.10
C PRO A 327 25.60 -7.49 25.70
N GLY A 328 25.22 -6.56 26.57
CA GLY A 328 25.37 -5.13 26.35
C GLY A 328 24.17 -4.44 25.69
N GLU A 329 23.18 -5.19 25.23
CA GLU A 329 21.90 -4.60 24.75
C GLU A 329 20.99 -4.16 25.91
N ASP A 330 21.20 -4.73 27.12
CA ASP A 330 20.43 -4.42 28.35
C ASP A 330 21.14 -3.43 29.29
N ASP A 331 22.31 -2.90 28.92
CA ASP A 331 23.07 -2.00 29.81
C ASP A 331 22.41 -0.60 29.81
N PRO A 332 21.80 -0.18 30.95
CA PRO A 332 21.08 1.09 31.05
C PRO A 332 21.97 2.34 30.89
N GLY A 333 23.30 2.17 30.83
CA GLY A 333 24.26 3.25 30.62
C GLY A 333 24.49 3.66 29.17
N VAL A 334 23.93 2.92 28.18
CA VAL A 334 24.17 3.15 26.75
C VAL A 334 22.85 3.36 26.03
N SER A 335 22.41 4.60 25.91
CA SER A 335 21.09 5.00 25.37
C SER A 335 20.80 4.46 23.97
N ASP A 336 21.83 4.37 23.12
CA ASP A 336 21.65 3.93 21.72
C ASP A 336 21.44 2.43 21.56
N LYS A 337 21.98 1.62 22.50
CA LYS A 337 21.79 0.17 22.51
C LYS A 337 20.41 -0.27 23.00
N ILE A 338 19.76 0.56 23.85
CA ILE A 338 18.40 0.29 24.32
C ILE A 338 17.40 0.37 23.18
N LEU A 339 17.60 1.28 22.22
CA LEU A 339 16.73 1.42 21.05
C LEU A 339 16.79 0.21 20.12
N ASN A 340 17.90 -0.51 20.09
CA ASN A 340 18.08 -1.68 19.22
C ASN A 340 17.60 -3.01 19.86
N ASN A 341 17.17 -3.01 21.14
CA ASN A 341 16.63 -4.19 21.78
C ASN A 341 15.24 -4.52 21.20
N PRO A 342 15.06 -5.69 20.52
CA PRO A 342 13.79 -6.04 19.90
C PRO A 342 12.60 -6.10 20.88
N ALA A 343 12.86 -6.33 22.18
CA ALA A 343 11.82 -6.31 23.22
C ALA A 343 11.15 -4.94 23.37
N ASN A 344 11.82 -3.85 22.98
CA ASN A 344 11.32 -2.49 23.12
C ASN A 344 10.45 -2.04 21.94
N TYR A 345 10.65 -2.59 20.74
CA TYR A 345 9.91 -2.13 19.56
C TYR A 345 9.05 -3.19 18.89
N VAL A 346 9.43 -4.48 18.88
CA VAL A 346 8.67 -5.51 18.16
C VAL A 346 7.24 -5.70 18.71
N PRO A 347 7.01 -5.82 20.01
CA PRO A 347 5.66 -5.96 20.55
C PRO A 347 4.78 -4.75 20.19
N GLN A 348 5.34 -3.54 20.30
CA GLN A 348 4.64 -2.29 20.04
C GLN A 348 4.35 -2.09 18.56
N ALA A 349 5.30 -2.42 17.66
CA ALA A 349 5.07 -2.41 16.21
C ALA A 349 3.95 -3.39 15.81
N ASN A 350 3.99 -4.62 16.34
CA ASN A 350 2.95 -5.61 16.06
C ASN A 350 1.57 -5.17 16.57
N MET A 351 1.51 -4.54 17.74
CA MET A 351 0.29 -3.95 18.27
C MET A 351 -0.23 -2.87 17.31
N ARG A 352 0.65 -1.94 16.87
CA ARG A 352 0.26 -0.84 15.99
C ARG A 352 -0.25 -1.33 14.62
N TYR A 353 0.42 -2.33 14.01
CA TYR A 353 -0.07 -2.98 12.79
C TYR A 353 -1.44 -3.66 13.00
N SER A 354 -1.63 -4.35 14.13
CA SER A 354 -2.91 -5.01 14.43
C SER A 354 -4.02 -3.99 14.64
N LEU A 355 -3.73 -2.89 15.32
CA LEU A 355 -4.69 -1.83 15.61
C LEU A 355 -5.17 -1.15 14.33
N LEU A 356 -4.25 -0.89 13.37
CA LEU A 356 -4.60 -0.30 12.08
C LEU A 356 -5.66 -1.10 11.32
N HIS A 357 -5.77 -2.40 11.60
CA HIS A 357 -6.76 -3.29 10.99
C HIS A 357 -8.04 -3.45 11.83
N SER A 358 -8.31 -2.56 12.79
CA SER A 358 -9.53 -2.65 13.61
C SER A 358 -10.78 -2.53 12.76
N GLN A 359 -10.77 -1.66 11.76
CA GLN A 359 -11.84 -1.56 10.79
C GLN A 359 -11.30 -1.62 9.36
N VAL A 360 -11.87 -2.50 8.54
CA VAL A 360 -11.52 -2.70 7.13
C VAL A 360 -12.76 -2.55 6.27
N VAL A 361 -12.76 -1.59 5.37
CA VAL A 361 -13.88 -1.28 4.49
C VAL A 361 -13.43 -1.36 3.03
N GLN A 362 -14.22 -1.99 2.19
CA GLN A 362 -14.02 -1.99 0.74
C GLN A 362 -15.07 -1.13 0.06
N ILE A 363 -14.61 -0.25 -0.83
CA ILE A 363 -15.46 0.61 -1.65
C ILE A 363 -15.03 0.56 -3.10
N GLN A 364 -15.96 0.92 -3.98
CA GLN A 364 -15.67 1.21 -5.38
C GLN A 364 -16.09 2.64 -5.67
N VAL A 365 -15.21 3.39 -6.27
CA VAL A 365 -15.42 4.80 -6.65
C VAL A 365 -15.19 4.96 -8.15
N PRO A 366 -15.72 6.00 -8.77
CA PRO A 366 -15.36 6.36 -10.14
C PRO A 366 -13.85 6.43 -10.30
N CYS A 367 -13.36 6.18 -11.51
CA CYS A 367 -11.94 6.10 -11.77
C CYS A 367 -11.23 7.40 -11.39
N ASN A 368 -10.35 7.32 -10.40
CA ASN A 368 -9.50 8.44 -9.98
C ASN A 368 -8.05 7.95 -9.89
N VAL A 369 -7.28 8.23 -10.93
CA VAL A 369 -5.87 7.83 -11.04
C VAL A 369 -4.91 8.69 -10.22
N GLN A 370 -5.41 9.71 -9.52
CA GLN A 370 -4.61 10.50 -8.59
C GLN A 370 -4.50 9.85 -7.20
N LEU A 371 -5.37 8.88 -6.89
CA LEU A 371 -5.31 8.16 -5.62
C LEU A 371 -4.09 7.25 -5.57
N ARG A 372 -3.48 7.16 -4.39
CA ARG A 372 -2.30 6.33 -4.10
C ARG A 372 -2.52 5.45 -2.87
N ALA A 373 -1.84 4.32 -2.83
CA ALA A 373 -1.73 3.57 -1.58
C ALA A 373 -1.04 4.43 -0.50
N GLY A 374 -1.51 4.31 0.73
CA GLY A 374 -1.01 5.10 1.87
C GLY A 374 -1.64 6.48 2.04
N GLN A 375 -2.40 6.99 1.06
CA GLN A 375 -3.16 8.23 1.22
C GLN A 375 -4.33 8.05 2.19
N VAL A 376 -4.73 9.16 2.82
CA VAL A 376 -5.94 9.25 3.63
C VAL A 376 -7.07 9.83 2.79
N ILE A 377 -8.23 9.22 2.90
CA ILE A 377 -9.48 9.74 2.33
C ILE A 377 -10.54 9.88 3.42
N ARG A 378 -11.54 10.71 3.20
CA ARG A 378 -12.71 10.84 4.05
C ARG A 378 -13.86 10.08 3.43
N LEU A 379 -14.46 9.17 4.20
CA LEU A 379 -15.63 8.40 3.79
C LEU A 379 -16.85 8.82 4.62
N LEU A 380 -17.94 9.18 3.96
CA LEU A 380 -19.17 9.59 4.59
C LEU A 380 -20.27 8.57 4.25
N LEU A 381 -20.84 7.97 5.29
CA LEU A 381 -21.90 6.97 5.20
C LEU A 381 -23.12 7.49 5.94
N GLU A 382 -24.30 7.39 5.33
CA GLU A 382 -25.54 7.74 6.00
C GLU A 382 -26.00 6.68 6.99
N ASN A 383 -26.70 7.13 8.01
CA ASN A 383 -27.45 6.24 8.91
C ASN A 383 -28.65 5.64 8.18
N ILE A 384 -28.89 4.35 8.41
CA ILE A 384 -30.10 3.69 7.95
C ILE A 384 -31.25 4.15 8.88
N THR A 385 -32.11 5.04 8.37
CA THR A 385 -33.29 5.54 9.11
C THR A 385 -34.55 5.02 8.49
N GLN A 386 -35.52 4.57 9.32
CA GLN A 386 -36.88 4.31 8.88
C GLN A 386 -37.71 5.60 9.05
N GLY A 387 -38.21 6.16 7.95
CA GLY A 387 -39.17 7.27 7.96
C GLY A 387 -38.78 8.47 7.12
N ASN A 388 -39.80 9.31 6.79
CA ASN A 388 -39.70 10.46 5.88
C ASN A 388 -38.99 11.71 6.46
N LYS A 389 -38.27 11.61 7.55
CA LYS A 389 -37.49 12.74 8.08
C LYS A 389 -36.08 12.70 7.45
N VAL A 390 -35.90 13.58 6.50
CA VAL A 390 -34.64 13.83 5.79
C VAL A 390 -33.75 14.71 6.69
N GLU A 391 -33.33 14.20 7.83
CA GLU A 391 -32.15 14.72 8.50
C GLU A 391 -31.01 13.78 8.13
N HIS A 392 -30.14 14.22 7.22
CA HIS A 392 -28.96 13.49 6.79
C HIS A 392 -27.95 13.41 7.93
N VAL A 393 -28.12 12.39 8.77
CA VAL A 393 -27.20 12.14 9.87
C VAL A 393 -26.20 11.08 9.43
N TYR A 394 -24.93 11.44 9.43
CA TYR A 394 -23.85 10.49 9.14
C TYR A 394 -23.73 9.45 10.25
N ASN A 395 -23.41 8.24 9.84
CA ASN A 395 -23.05 7.20 10.78
C ASN A 395 -21.67 7.49 11.37
N GLU A 396 -21.61 7.99 12.60
CA GLU A 396 -20.37 8.37 13.29
C GLU A 396 -19.40 7.20 13.48
N LEU A 397 -19.92 5.97 13.58
CA LEU A 397 -19.08 4.78 13.74
C LEU A 397 -18.33 4.37 12.47
N ARG A 398 -18.93 4.70 11.31
CA ARG A 398 -18.43 4.26 10.00
C ARG A 398 -17.94 5.38 9.10
N SER A 399 -18.33 6.63 9.39
CA SER A 399 -17.85 7.80 8.67
C SER A 399 -16.56 8.32 9.30
N GLY A 400 -15.72 8.99 8.50
CA GLY A 400 -14.47 9.60 8.96
C GLY A 400 -13.30 9.30 8.05
N PHE A 401 -12.09 9.51 8.57
CA PHE A 401 -10.85 9.30 7.82
C PHE A 401 -10.46 7.83 7.76
N TYR A 402 -10.00 7.43 6.59
CA TYR A 402 -9.49 6.09 6.31
C TYR A 402 -8.21 6.18 5.48
N MET A 403 -7.26 5.29 5.74
CA MET A 403 -6.06 5.12 4.93
C MET A 403 -6.27 4.06 3.85
N ILE A 404 -5.88 4.34 2.62
CA ILE A 404 -5.92 3.40 1.51
C ILE A 404 -4.81 2.38 1.69
N CYS A 405 -5.16 1.10 1.92
CA CYS A 405 -4.15 0.05 2.01
C CYS A 405 -3.93 -0.71 0.70
N HIS A 406 -4.99 -0.92 -0.05
CA HIS A 406 -4.93 -1.48 -1.40
C HIS A 406 -5.75 -0.62 -2.35
N LEU A 407 -5.18 -0.39 -3.50
CA LEU A 407 -5.80 0.35 -4.59
C LEU A 407 -5.75 -0.49 -5.85
N SER A 408 -6.84 -0.52 -6.59
CA SER A 408 -6.91 -1.12 -7.92
C SER A 408 -7.63 -0.19 -8.88
N HIS A 409 -6.93 0.32 -9.87
CA HIS A 409 -7.56 0.96 -11.02
C HIS A 409 -7.90 -0.10 -12.05
N VAL A 410 -9.18 -0.22 -12.36
CA VAL A 410 -9.71 -1.19 -13.34
C VAL A 410 -10.17 -0.45 -14.57
N PHE A 411 -9.54 -0.72 -15.68
CA PHE A 411 -9.85 -0.13 -16.99
C PHE A 411 -10.42 -1.19 -17.91
N THR A 412 -11.58 -0.90 -18.47
CA THR A 412 -12.21 -1.71 -19.52
C THR A 412 -12.70 -0.78 -20.62
N PRO A 413 -12.95 -1.27 -21.85
CA PRO A 413 -13.44 -0.41 -22.94
C PRO A 413 -14.76 0.29 -22.67
N LYS A 414 -15.55 -0.19 -21.70
CA LYS A 414 -16.88 0.34 -21.39
C LYS A 414 -16.91 1.22 -20.15
N ASN A 415 -16.17 0.83 -19.10
CA ASN A 415 -16.19 1.49 -17.81
C ASN A 415 -14.83 1.38 -17.12
N SER A 416 -14.46 2.44 -16.43
CA SER A 416 -13.29 2.45 -15.55
C SER A 416 -13.70 2.85 -14.15
N TYR A 417 -13.13 2.19 -13.15
CA TYR A 417 -13.39 2.48 -11.74
C TYR A 417 -12.16 2.20 -10.89
N THR A 418 -12.16 2.77 -9.68
CA THR A 418 -11.12 2.50 -8.68
C THR A 418 -11.73 1.72 -7.53
N SER A 419 -11.17 0.57 -7.20
CA SER A 419 -11.52 -0.23 -6.03
C SER A 419 -10.50 0.05 -4.92
N LEU A 420 -11.00 0.36 -3.73
CA LEU A 420 -10.18 0.71 -2.57
C LEU A 420 -10.48 -0.24 -1.42
N THR A 421 -9.42 -0.69 -0.75
CA THR A 421 -9.50 -1.27 0.58
C THR A 421 -8.94 -0.28 1.58
N LEU A 422 -9.76 0.08 2.54
CA LEU A 422 -9.54 1.15 3.49
C LEU A 422 -9.33 0.60 4.89
N LEU A 423 -8.39 1.18 5.62
CA LEU A 423 -8.08 0.83 7.01
C LEU A 423 -8.33 1.99 7.95
N ARG A 424 -8.73 1.65 9.18
CA ARG A 424 -8.84 2.61 10.28
C ARG A 424 -8.59 1.92 11.61
N ASP A 425 -7.82 2.56 12.49
CA ASP A 425 -7.37 1.97 13.75
C ASP A 425 -8.38 2.10 14.90
N THR A 426 -9.22 3.15 14.85
CA THR A 426 -10.28 3.42 15.82
C THR A 426 -11.44 4.09 15.10
N ARG A 427 -12.30 4.80 15.82
CA ARG A 427 -13.34 5.66 15.19
C ARG A 427 -12.74 6.81 14.38
N GLU A 428 -11.47 7.15 14.65
CA GLU A 428 -10.67 8.13 13.91
C GLU A 428 -9.26 7.57 13.71
N LEU A 429 -8.58 7.97 12.63
CA LEU A 429 -7.14 7.68 12.49
C LEU A 429 -6.34 8.44 13.56
N TYR A 430 -5.36 7.78 14.13
CA TYR A 430 -4.62 8.26 15.28
C TYR A 430 -3.12 8.42 14.99
N THR A 431 -2.53 9.49 15.51
CA THR A 431 -1.09 9.73 15.51
C THR A 431 -0.56 9.96 16.92
N SER A 432 0.63 9.41 17.22
CA SER A 432 1.32 9.57 18.52
C SER A 432 2.56 10.44 18.36
N LYS A 433 2.38 11.74 18.10
CA LYS A 433 3.50 12.69 18.05
C LYS A 433 4.22 12.77 19.39
N LYS A 434 5.57 12.90 19.36
CA LYS A 434 6.42 13.13 20.56
C LYS A 434 6.22 14.53 21.12
#